data_ce2c5892905fe068a766197d09d8e4b1
#
_entry.id   ce2c5892905fe068a766197d09d8e4b1
#
_cell.length_a   1.000
_cell.length_b   1.000
_cell.length_c   1.000
_cell.angle_alpha   90.00
_cell.angle_beta   90.00
_cell.angle_gamma   90.00
#
_symmetry.space_group_name_H-M   'P 1'
#
loop_
_entity.id
_entity.type
_entity.pdbx_description
1 polymer ?
#
loop_
_entity_poly.entity_id
_entity_poly.type
_entity_poly.pdbx_seq_one_letter_code
_entity_poly.pdbx_strand_id
1 'polypeptide(L)'
;MIHVIAFLHLHPGKRAEFLATLRELVPLVRAEKGCVEYTPAVDHAPYMGFQGPIGDDTVIVVEKWASPAALDAHIEAPHMQAWGKRVAALMSHRTIHVLDPIA
;
A
#
# COMPACT_ATOMS: atom_id res chain seq x y z
N MET A 1 4.82 15.51 -8.90
CA MET A 1 4.14 14.26 -8.52
C MET A 1 5.08 13.41 -7.67
N ILE A 2 4.55 12.81 -6.63
CA ILE A 2 5.31 11.90 -5.75
C ILE A 2 4.85 10.47 -6.02
N HIS A 3 5.79 9.54 -6.17
CA HIS A 3 5.52 8.12 -6.26
C HIS A 3 5.85 7.46 -4.92
N VAL A 4 5.02 6.51 -4.50
CA VAL A 4 5.26 5.74 -3.28
C VAL A 4 5.16 4.26 -3.60
N ILE A 5 6.10 3.49 -3.09
CA ILE A 5 6.03 2.03 -3.08
C ILE A 5 6.07 1.60 -1.62
N ALA A 6 4.96 1.05 -1.14
CA ALA A 6 4.84 0.55 0.22
C ALA A 6 4.90 -0.97 0.22
N PHE A 7 5.87 -1.54 0.92
CA PHE A 7 5.96 -2.97 1.17
C PHE A 7 5.34 -3.25 2.54
N LEU A 8 4.24 -3.99 2.55
CA LEU A 8 3.52 -4.34 3.76
C LEU A 8 3.77 -5.81 4.05
N HIS A 9 4.61 -6.08 5.05
CA HIS A 9 4.99 -7.43 5.42
C HIS A 9 4.08 -7.95 6.51
N LEU A 10 3.42 -9.07 6.23
CA LEU A 10 2.40 -9.66 7.09
C LEU A 10 2.96 -10.83 7.88
N HIS A 11 2.33 -11.14 9.00
CA HIS A 11 2.55 -12.42 9.65
C HIS A 11 2.06 -13.56 8.74
N PRO A 12 2.69 -14.75 8.82
CA PRO A 12 2.32 -15.87 7.95
C PRO A 12 0.82 -16.19 7.96
N GLY A 13 0.26 -16.35 6.76
CA GLY A 13 -1.13 -16.75 6.60
C GLY A 13 -2.17 -15.64 6.77
N LYS A 14 -1.76 -14.37 6.92
CA LYS A 14 -2.69 -13.25 7.18
C LYS A 14 -3.10 -12.47 5.93
N ARG A 15 -2.63 -12.86 4.76
CA ARG A 15 -2.87 -12.08 3.53
C ARG A 15 -4.36 -11.93 3.19
N ALA A 16 -5.14 -13.01 3.23
CA ALA A 16 -6.55 -12.95 2.87
C ALA A 16 -7.32 -11.98 3.78
N GLU A 17 -7.11 -12.06 5.08
CA GLU A 17 -7.74 -11.17 6.06
C GLU A 17 -7.29 -9.72 5.84
N PHE A 18 -5.99 -9.51 5.62
CA PHE A 18 -5.42 -8.18 5.36
C PHE A 18 -6.02 -7.57 4.09
N LEU A 19 -6.07 -8.32 2.98
CA LEU A 19 -6.61 -7.83 1.72
C LEU A 19 -8.08 -7.47 1.82
N ALA A 20 -8.86 -8.17 2.63
CA ALA A 20 -10.27 -7.84 2.87
C ALA A 20 -10.40 -6.44 3.48
N THR A 21 -9.58 -6.10 4.48
CA THR A 21 -9.58 -4.76 5.09
C THR A 21 -9.07 -3.70 4.11
N LEU A 22 -8.04 -4.04 3.34
CA LEU A 22 -7.45 -3.11 2.38
C LEU A 22 -8.43 -2.74 1.26
N ARG A 23 -9.24 -3.70 0.79
CA ARG A 23 -10.28 -3.42 -0.20
C ARG A 23 -11.33 -2.42 0.29
N GLU A 24 -11.60 -2.41 1.58
CA GLU A 24 -12.50 -1.42 2.20
C GLU A 24 -11.83 -0.04 2.27
N LEU A 25 -10.52 0.00 2.50
CA LEU A 25 -9.77 1.25 2.59
C LEU A 25 -9.57 1.94 1.24
N VAL A 26 -9.32 1.18 0.18
CA VAL A 26 -8.94 1.71 -1.13
C VAL A 26 -9.88 2.80 -1.65
N PRO A 27 -11.22 2.64 -1.64
CA PRO A 27 -12.11 3.71 -2.13
C PRO A 27 -11.97 5.01 -1.32
N LEU A 28 -11.74 4.92 -0.02
CA LEU A 28 -11.58 6.09 0.84
C LEU A 28 -10.30 6.85 0.50
N VAL A 29 -9.21 6.12 0.24
CA VAL A 29 -7.95 6.74 -0.14
C VAL A 29 -8.04 7.36 -1.53
N ARG A 30 -8.65 6.66 -2.47
CA ARG A 30 -8.81 7.17 -3.85
C ARG A 30 -9.65 8.44 -3.90
N ALA A 31 -10.52 8.67 -2.93
CA ALA A 31 -11.32 9.88 -2.82
C ALA A 31 -10.56 11.05 -2.18
N GLU A 32 -9.37 10.83 -1.64
CA GLU A 32 -8.56 11.89 -1.04
C GLU A 32 -8.09 12.88 -2.10
N LYS A 33 -8.06 14.17 -1.73
CA LYS A 33 -7.55 15.21 -2.62
C LYS A 33 -6.07 14.96 -2.95
N GLY A 34 -5.76 14.95 -4.23
CA GLY A 34 -4.39 14.74 -4.70
C GLY A 34 -3.97 13.28 -4.84
N CYS A 35 -4.86 12.32 -4.55
CA CYS A 35 -4.59 10.91 -4.83
C CYS A 35 -4.72 10.68 -6.34
N VAL A 36 -3.60 10.36 -6.99
CA VAL A 36 -3.55 10.06 -8.43
C VAL A 36 -3.68 8.56 -8.67
N GLU A 37 -3.04 7.77 -7.82
CA GLU A 37 -3.11 6.30 -7.86
C GLU A 37 -2.93 5.73 -6.46
N TYR A 38 -3.68 4.70 -6.15
CA TYR A 38 -3.52 3.91 -4.93
C TYR A 38 -3.93 2.47 -5.25
N THR A 39 -2.94 1.61 -5.56
CA THR A 39 -3.20 0.28 -6.11
C THR A 39 -2.45 -0.78 -5.31
N PRO A 40 -3.15 -1.58 -4.49
CA PRO A 40 -2.57 -2.77 -3.90
C PRO A 40 -2.23 -3.80 -4.97
N ALA A 41 -1.14 -4.50 -4.78
CA ALA A 41 -0.67 -5.50 -5.71
C ALA A 41 0.01 -6.66 -4.98
N VAL A 42 -0.06 -7.83 -5.58
CA VAL A 42 0.63 -9.04 -5.14
C VAL A 42 1.36 -9.63 -6.33
N ASP A 43 2.18 -10.65 -6.09
CA ASP A 43 2.89 -11.33 -7.17
C ASP A 43 1.95 -11.76 -8.29
N HIS A 44 2.38 -11.56 -9.54
CA HIS A 44 1.71 -12.13 -10.69
C HIS A 44 1.88 -13.66 -10.66
N ALA A 45 0.82 -14.39 -10.98
CA ALA A 45 0.84 -15.85 -11.06
C ALA A 45 0.25 -16.30 -12.42
N PRO A 46 0.86 -17.32 -13.08
CA PRO A 46 2.11 -17.99 -12.70
C PRO A 46 3.31 -17.06 -12.82
N TYR A 47 4.36 -17.34 -12.03
CA TYR A 47 5.56 -16.50 -12.04
C TYR A 47 6.24 -16.49 -13.42
N MET A 48 6.66 -15.30 -13.83
CA MET A 48 7.48 -15.14 -15.03
C MET A 48 8.94 -15.50 -14.71
N GLY A 49 9.66 -16.07 -15.66
CA GLY A 49 11.00 -16.62 -15.41
C GLY A 49 12.03 -15.62 -14.90
N PHE A 50 11.85 -14.31 -15.17
CA PHE A 50 12.74 -13.25 -14.70
C PHE A 50 12.22 -12.57 -13.42
N GLN A 51 11.06 -12.98 -12.91
CA GLN A 51 10.40 -12.32 -11.79
C GLN A 51 11.08 -12.61 -10.46
N GLY A 52 11.35 -11.53 -9.68
CA GLY A 52 11.69 -11.64 -8.29
C GLY A 52 10.42 -11.61 -7.44
N PRO A 53 9.95 -12.75 -6.90
CA PRO A 53 8.71 -12.74 -6.14
C PRO A 53 8.87 -12.00 -4.82
N ILE A 54 7.82 -11.28 -4.42
CA ILE A 54 7.76 -10.62 -3.10
C ILE A 54 7.28 -11.58 -2.00
N GLY A 55 6.64 -12.68 -2.39
CA GLY A 55 6.18 -13.72 -1.48
C GLY A 55 4.71 -13.58 -1.07
N ASP A 56 4.19 -14.66 -0.46
CA ASP A 56 2.77 -14.77 -0.12
C ASP A 56 2.35 -13.88 1.05
N ASP A 57 3.30 -13.50 1.91
CA ASP A 57 3.03 -12.69 3.09
C ASP A 57 3.43 -11.22 2.92
N THR A 58 3.58 -10.77 1.68
CA THR A 58 3.88 -9.38 1.36
C THR A 58 2.85 -8.83 0.38
N VAL A 59 2.36 -7.64 0.66
CA VAL A 59 1.50 -6.87 -0.24
C VAL A 59 2.21 -5.56 -0.54
N ILE A 60 2.22 -5.15 -1.81
CA ILE A 60 2.75 -3.85 -2.20
C ILE A 60 1.58 -2.92 -2.49
N VAL A 61 1.71 -1.65 -2.09
CA VAL A 61 0.81 -0.60 -2.56
C VAL A 61 1.62 0.34 -3.44
N VAL A 62 1.17 0.49 -4.68
CA VAL A 62 1.72 1.46 -5.63
C VAL A 62 0.88 2.73 -5.54
N GLU A 63 1.53 3.84 -5.22
CA GLU A 63 0.83 5.10 -4.99
C GLU A 63 1.43 6.23 -5.80
N LYS A 64 0.58 7.16 -6.20
CA LYS A 64 1.00 8.42 -6.82
C LYS A 64 0.19 9.55 -6.20
N TRP A 65 0.86 10.59 -5.79
CA TRP A 65 0.27 11.76 -5.15
C TRP A 65 0.65 13.03 -5.90
N ALA A 66 -0.30 13.94 -6.03
CA ALA A 66 -0.09 15.17 -6.79
C ALA A 66 0.98 16.06 -6.20
N SER A 67 1.20 15.99 -4.88
CA SER A 67 2.17 16.83 -4.17
C SER A 67 2.61 16.18 -2.86
N PRO A 68 3.75 16.62 -2.27
CA PRO A 68 4.13 16.20 -0.92
C PRO A 68 3.05 16.51 0.13
N ALA A 69 2.37 17.64 0.00
CA ALA A 69 1.30 18.03 0.92
C ALA A 69 0.12 17.05 0.88
N ALA A 70 -0.22 16.55 -0.31
CA ALA A 70 -1.27 15.53 -0.46
C ALA A 70 -0.90 14.21 0.23
N LEU A 71 0.37 13.79 0.13
CA LEU A 71 0.87 12.62 0.82
C LEU A 71 0.85 12.81 2.34
N ASP A 72 1.27 13.96 2.83
CA ASP A 72 1.22 14.28 4.26
C ASP A 72 -0.22 14.20 4.80
N ALA A 73 -1.16 14.77 4.07
CA ALA A 73 -2.57 14.73 4.44
C ALA A 73 -3.12 13.30 4.46
N HIS A 74 -2.68 12.45 3.52
CA HIS A 74 -3.03 11.03 3.47
C HIS A 74 -2.59 10.30 4.74
N ILE A 75 -1.35 10.49 5.14
CA ILE A 75 -0.79 9.81 6.33
C ILE A 75 -1.58 10.17 7.58
N GLU A 76 -2.07 11.41 7.67
CA GLU A 76 -2.81 11.92 8.84
C GLU A 76 -4.32 11.68 8.77
N ALA A 77 -4.83 11.19 7.64
CA ALA A 77 -6.27 11.02 7.44
C ALA A 77 -6.88 10.06 8.49
N PRO A 78 -8.08 10.39 9.03
CA PRO A 78 -8.73 9.56 10.04
C PRO A 78 -8.92 8.11 9.63
N HIS A 79 -9.27 7.85 8.37
CA HIS A 79 -9.44 6.47 7.87
C HIS A 79 -8.11 5.71 7.84
N MET A 80 -6.97 6.39 7.63
CA MET A 80 -5.66 5.76 7.70
C MET A 80 -5.30 5.40 9.14
N GLN A 81 -5.58 6.28 10.09
CA GLN A 81 -5.35 6.02 11.51
C GLN A 81 -6.19 4.83 11.99
N ALA A 82 -7.46 4.81 11.64
CA ALA A 82 -8.37 3.73 12.02
C ALA A 82 -7.94 2.38 11.40
N TRP A 83 -7.60 2.39 10.11
CA TRP A 83 -7.14 1.18 9.42
C TRP A 83 -5.83 0.66 10.01
N GLY A 84 -4.88 1.55 10.31
CA GLY A 84 -3.61 1.18 10.91
C GLY A 84 -3.77 0.43 12.22
N LYS A 85 -4.70 0.88 13.07
CA LYS A 85 -5.03 0.20 14.32
C LYS A 85 -5.69 -1.16 14.07
N ARG A 86 -6.57 -1.23 13.07
CA ARG A 86 -7.31 -2.45 12.72
C ARG A 86 -6.38 -3.56 12.23
N VAL A 87 -5.32 -3.22 11.49
CA VAL A 87 -4.41 -4.22 10.88
C VAL A 87 -3.10 -4.43 11.64
N ALA A 88 -2.88 -3.73 12.74
CA ALA A 88 -1.62 -3.78 13.47
C ALA A 88 -1.21 -5.20 13.85
N ALA A 89 -2.15 -6.05 14.25
CA ALA A 89 -1.87 -7.44 14.61
C ALA A 89 -1.59 -8.35 13.41
N LEU A 90 -1.89 -7.91 12.20
CA LEU A 90 -1.68 -8.68 10.96
C LEU A 90 -0.31 -8.42 10.34
N MET A 91 0.28 -7.24 10.61
CA MET A 91 1.54 -6.81 10.02
C MET A 91 2.72 -7.06 10.95
N SER A 92 3.82 -7.59 10.40
CA SER A 92 5.08 -7.68 11.11
C SER A 92 5.85 -6.36 11.03
N HIS A 93 5.96 -5.80 9.85
CA HIS A 93 6.63 -4.51 9.60
C HIS A 93 6.25 -3.97 8.22
N ARG A 94 6.67 -2.74 7.93
CA ARG A 94 6.49 -2.12 6.63
C ARG A 94 7.74 -1.35 6.23
N THR A 95 7.95 -1.25 4.92
CA THR A 95 9.00 -0.43 4.33
C THR A 95 8.36 0.46 3.28
N ILE A 96 8.52 1.77 3.41
CA ILE A 96 7.88 2.73 2.50
C ILE A 96 8.97 3.51 1.79
N HIS A 97 8.93 3.49 0.46
CA HIS A 97 9.81 4.28 -0.39
C HIS A 97 9.02 5.43 -0.98
N VAL A 98 9.50 6.63 -0.76
CA VAL A 98 8.93 7.86 -1.34
C VAL A 98 9.90 8.31 -2.42
N LEU A 99 9.42 8.43 -3.65
CA LEU A 99 10.25 8.54 -4.83
C LEU A 99 9.87 9.76 -5.67
N ASP A 100 10.85 10.42 -6.23
CA ASP A 100 10.64 11.45 -7.25
C ASP A 100 10.89 10.84 -8.62
N PRO A 101 9.96 10.98 -9.57
CA PRO A 101 10.22 10.55 -10.95
C PRO A 101 11.33 11.41 -11.56
N ILE A 102 12.24 10.77 -12.31
CA ILE A 102 13.38 11.45 -12.92
C ILE A 102 13.17 11.77 -14.41
N ALA A 103 12.05 11.34 -14.94
CA ALA A 103 11.70 11.60 -16.35
C ALA A 103 10.19 11.68 -16.53
#